data_ddd4f39e4aa83a4bb7c09285f5ee0839
#
_entry.id   ddd4f39e4aa83a4bb7c09285f5ee0839
#
_cell.length_a   1.000
_cell.length_b   1.000
_cell.length_c   1.000
_cell.angle_alpha   90.00
_cell.angle_beta   90.00
_cell.angle_gamma   90.00
#
_symmetry.space_group_name_H-M   'P 1'
#
loop_
_entity.id
_entity.type
_entity.pdbx_description
1 polymer ?
#
loop_
_entity_poly.entity_id
_entity_poly.type
_entity_poly.pdbx_seq_one_letter_code
_entity_poly.pdbx_strand_id
1 'polypeptide(L)'
;MLKGIPGLGALGDMAGMMKKAQEMQTRMAEMQEQLANTVVMGESGAGLVKARVTAKGEVTGLDIDPSILVASEKEVVEDLILAAIKDAQVKGQQRMSDEMRKMTESLGLPADMKLPF
;
A
#
# COMPACT_ATOMS: atom_id res chain seq x y z
N MET A 1 -26.64 37.44 -23.33
CA MET A 1 -26.36 36.10 -23.80
C MET A 1 -25.52 35.32 -22.81
N LEU A 2 -26.14 34.38 -22.19
CA LEU A 2 -25.50 33.60 -21.15
C LEU A 2 -24.40 32.67 -21.66
N LYS A 3 -24.48 32.26 -22.91
CA LYS A 3 -23.50 31.36 -23.45
C LYS A 3 -22.13 31.99 -23.73
N GLY A 4 -22.04 33.32 -23.64
CA GLY A 4 -20.77 33.99 -23.73
C GLY A 4 -20.13 34.30 -22.38
N ILE A 5 -20.76 33.88 -21.28
CA ILE A 5 -20.24 34.17 -19.94
C ILE A 5 -19.40 32.97 -19.48
N PRO A 6 -18.08 33.13 -19.33
CA PRO A 6 -17.21 32.01 -18.92
C PRO A 6 -17.53 31.44 -17.54
N GLY A 7 -18.15 32.23 -16.68
CA GLY A 7 -18.41 31.85 -15.31
C GLY A 7 -19.40 30.72 -15.15
N LEU A 8 -20.35 30.53 -16.08
CA LEU A 8 -21.35 29.48 -15.96
C LEU A 8 -20.78 28.10 -16.26
N GLY A 9 -19.94 28.00 -17.28
CA GLY A 9 -19.24 26.73 -17.55
C GLY A 9 -18.25 26.38 -16.46
N ALA A 10 -17.54 27.41 -15.95
CA ALA A 10 -16.58 27.21 -14.88
C ALA A 10 -17.23 26.73 -13.58
N LEU A 11 -18.42 27.23 -13.26
CA LEU A 11 -19.16 26.81 -12.08
C LEU A 11 -19.56 25.35 -12.15
N GLY A 12 -20.04 24.89 -13.32
CA GLY A 12 -20.35 23.51 -13.52
C GLY A 12 -19.14 22.58 -13.44
N ASP A 13 -18.02 23.02 -14.03
CA ASP A 13 -16.76 22.30 -13.99
C ASP A 13 -16.20 22.24 -12.57
N MET A 14 -16.29 23.32 -11.82
CA MET A 14 -15.84 23.39 -10.43
C MET A 14 -16.62 22.42 -9.55
N ALA A 15 -17.94 22.36 -9.71
CA ALA A 15 -18.76 21.43 -8.96
C ALA A 15 -18.39 19.98 -9.27
N GLY A 16 -18.14 19.66 -10.53
CA GLY A 16 -17.69 18.34 -10.95
C GLY A 16 -16.31 17.99 -10.40
N MET A 17 -15.39 18.96 -10.38
CA MET A 17 -14.06 18.78 -9.84
C MET A 17 -14.09 18.58 -8.33
N MET A 18 -14.93 19.32 -7.61
CA MET A 18 -15.11 19.14 -6.17
C MET A 18 -15.65 17.76 -5.84
N LYS A 19 -16.63 17.29 -6.63
CA LYS A 19 -17.19 15.97 -6.46
C LYS A 19 -16.12 14.88 -6.68
N LYS A 20 -15.32 15.03 -7.72
CA LYS A 20 -14.22 14.10 -7.98
C LYS A 20 -13.18 14.11 -6.88
N ALA A 21 -12.86 15.29 -6.35
CA ALA A 21 -11.92 15.43 -5.24
C ALA A 21 -12.44 14.72 -4.00
N GLN A 22 -13.73 14.85 -3.69
CA GLN A 22 -14.35 14.16 -2.56
C GLN A 22 -14.34 12.65 -2.76
N GLU A 23 -14.66 12.18 -3.97
CA GLU A 23 -14.61 10.75 -4.31
C GLU A 23 -13.20 10.20 -4.15
N MET A 24 -12.20 10.96 -4.59
CA MET A 24 -10.79 10.58 -4.46
C MET A 24 -10.39 10.46 -2.98
N GLN A 25 -10.78 11.44 -2.16
CA GLN A 25 -10.50 11.39 -0.72
C GLN A 25 -11.14 10.19 -0.06
N THR A 26 -12.39 9.89 -0.40
CA THR A 26 -13.09 8.73 0.14
C THR A 26 -12.41 7.43 -0.24
N ARG A 27 -12.08 7.28 -1.52
CA ARG A 27 -11.39 6.08 -2.01
C ARG A 27 -10.00 5.92 -1.40
N MET A 28 -9.30 7.05 -1.21
CA MET A 28 -7.98 7.03 -0.59
C MET A 28 -8.06 6.58 0.85
N ALA A 29 -9.04 7.09 1.62
CA ALA A 29 -9.26 6.67 3.00
C ALA A 29 -9.61 5.18 3.07
N GLU A 30 -10.49 4.71 2.20
CA GLU A 30 -10.85 3.29 2.11
C GLU A 30 -9.65 2.41 1.76
N MET A 31 -8.84 2.87 0.79
CA MET A 31 -7.63 2.15 0.38
C MET A 31 -6.64 2.06 1.53
N GLN A 32 -6.42 3.14 2.27
CA GLN A 32 -5.51 3.13 3.40
C GLN A 32 -5.99 2.20 4.51
N GLU A 33 -7.29 2.16 4.76
CA GLU A 33 -7.88 1.23 5.71
C GLU A 33 -7.70 -0.21 5.26
N GLN A 34 -7.94 -0.50 3.99
CA GLN A 34 -7.72 -1.83 3.42
C GLN A 34 -6.24 -2.25 3.53
N LEU A 35 -5.32 -1.33 3.22
CA LEU A 35 -3.89 -1.62 3.30
C LEU A 35 -3.43 -1.87 4.74
N ALA A 36 -4.02 -1.14 5.70
CA ALA A 36 -3.71 -1.35 7.11
C ALA A 36 -4.18 -2.73 7.60
N ASN A 37 -5.21 -3.29 6.98
CA ASN A 37 -5.77 -4.61 7.31
C ASN A 37 -5.30 -5.71 6.38
N THR A 38 -4.57 -5.38 5.32
CA THR A 38 -4.00 -6.36 4.40
C THR A 38 -2.67 -6.85 4.96
N VAL A 39 -2.59 -8.15 5.21
CA VAL A 39 -1.37 -8.77 5.73
C VAL A 39 -0.66 -9.49 4.58
N VAL A 40 0.60 -9.19 4.42
CA VAL A 40 1.48 -9.89 3.48
C VAL A 40 2.52 -10.69 4.27
N MET A 41 2.99 -11.76 3.67
CA MET A 41 3.95 -12.64 4.32
C MET A 41 5.28 -12.58 3.58
N GLY A 42 6.35 -12.39 4.35
CA GLY A 42 7.71 -12.51 3.86
C GLY A 42 8.39 -13.69 4.51
N GLU A 43 9.44 -14.18 3.88
CA GLU A 43 10.17 -15.32 4.43
C GLU A 43 11.66 -15.20 4.13
N SER A 44 12.45 -15.93 4.91
CA SER A 44 13.89 -16.05 4.72
C SER A 44 14.36 -17.44 5.14
N GLY A 45 15.57 -17.81 4.71
CA GLY A 45 16.14 -19.11 5.05
C GLY A 45 15.29 -20.27 4.57
N ALA A 46 14.73 -20.18 3.35
CA ALA A 46 13.88 -21.20 2.77
C ALA A 46 12.66 -21.52 3.66
N GLY A 47 12.09 -20.49 4.26
CA GLY A 47 10.89 -20.63 5.10
C GLY A 47 11.17 -20.86 6.57
N LEU A 48 12.42 -20.84 7.00
CA LEU A 48 12.75 -21.01 8.42
C LEU A 48 12.24 -19.86 9.27
N VAL A 49 12.18 -18.66 8.71
CA VAL A 49 11.58 -17.49 9.36
C VAL A 49 10.56 -16.89 8.42
N LYS A 50 9.38 -16.64 8.95
CA LYS A 50 8.29 -15.96 8.22
C LYS A 50 7.86 -14.74 9.02
N ALA A 51 7.60 -13.65 8.32
CA ALA A 51 7.12 -12.42 8.94
C ALA A 51 5.78 -12.04 8.34
N ARG A 52 4.86 -11.61 9.18
CA ARG A 52 3.58 -11.04 8.76
C ARG A 52 3.65 -9.55 8.96
N VAL A 53 3.38 -8.81 7.88
CA VAL A 53 3.50 -7.35 7.87
C VAL A 53 2.26 -6.80 7.16
N THR A 54 1.71 -5.70 7.65
CA THR A 54 0.64 -5.04 6.91
C THR A 54 1.22 -4.39 5.65
N ALA A 55 0.36 -4.10 4.68
CA ALA A 55 0.80 -3.41 3.46
C ALA A 55 1.36 -2.02 3.75
N LYS A 56 1.10 -1.46 4.94
CA LYS A 56 1.70 -0.20 5.40
C LYS A 56 3.08 -0.37 6.03
N GLY A 57 3.53 -1.59 6.24
CA GLY A 57 4.85 -1.88 6.79
C GLY A 57 4.89 -2.23 8.26
N GLU A 58 3.74 -2.34 8.94
CA GLU A 58 3.69 -2.74 10.35
C GLU A 58 3.89 -4.23 10.50
N VAL A 59 4.82 -4.63 11.34
CA VAL A 59 5.06 -6.04 11.66
C VAL A 59 3.97 -6.50 12.63
N THR A 60 3.21 -7.53 12.23
CA THR A 60 2.12 -8.08 13.06
C THR A 60 2.44 -9.42 13.65
N GLY A 61 3.45 -10.11 13.17
CA GLY A 61 3.84 -11.39 13.72
C GLY A 61 5.07 -11.98 13.08
N LEU A 62 5.67 -12.90 13.80
CA LEU A 62 6.83 -13.67 13.35
C LEU A 62 6.58 -15.12 13.62
N ASP A 63 7.10 -15.96 12.73
CA ASP A 63 7.03 -17.41 12.86
C ASP A 63 8.44 -17.95 12.61
N ILE A 64 9.05 -18.52 13.63
CA ILE A 64 10.43 -18.98 13.60
C ILE A 64 10.44 -20.48 13.79
N ASP A 65 11.09 -21.19 12.87
CA ASP A 65 11.23 -22.63 13.00
C ASP A 65 12.05 -22.94 14.25
N PRO A 66 11.56 -23.84 15.15
CA PRO A 66 12.28 -24.15 16.38
C PRO A 66 13.67 -24.74 16.17
N SER A 67 13.92 -25.34 15.01
CA SER A 67 15.22 -25.96 14.71
C SER A 67 16.40 -24.99 14.75
N ILE A 68 16.14 -23.68 14.55
CA ILE A 68 17.19 -22.66 14.56
C ILE A 68 17.28 -21.90 15.89
N LEU A 69 16.40 -22.19 16.85
CA LEU A 69 16.37 -21.51 18.15
C LEU A 69 17.35 -22.14 19.12
N VAL A 70 18.63 -22.05 18.77
CA VAL A 70 19.74 -22.48 19.64
C VAL A 70 20.69 -21.31 19.83
N ALA A 71 21.28 -21.22 21.01
CA ALA A 71 22.11 -20.06 21.40
C ALA A 71 23.27 -19.81 20.44
N SER A 72 23.86 -20.87 19.89
CA SER A 72 24.97 -20.75 18.93
C SER A 72 24.57 -20.14 17.59
N GLU A 73 23.27 -20.11 17.29
CA GLU A 73 22.74 -19.57 16.04
C GLU A 73 22.09 -18.20 16.19
N LYS A 74 22.36 -17.51 17.29
CA LYS A 74 21.71 -16.24 17.60
C LYS A 74 21.84 -15.22 16.46
N GLU A 75 23.04 -15.04 15.93
CA GLU A 75 23.27 -14.05 14.87
C GLU A 75 22.55 -14.44 13.57
N VAL A 76 22.54 -15.72 13.26
CA VAL A 76 21.82 -16.25 12.09
C VAL A 76 20.33 -15.98 12.22
N VAL A 77 19.75 -16.23 13.40
CA VAL A 77 18.34 -15.99 13.67
C VAL A 77 18.01 -14.51 13.51
N GLU A 78 18.84 -13.63 14.07
CA GLU A 78 18.65 -12.18 13.96
C GLU A 78 18.64 -11.73 12.49
N ASP A 79 19.61 -12.22 11.71
CA ASP A 79 19.72 -11.88 10.29
C ASP A 79 18.52 -12.42 9.48
N LEU A 80 18.08 -13.62 9.79
CA LEU A 80 16.93 -14.22 9.12
C LEU A 80 15.63 -13.46 9.45
N ILE A 81 15.48 -13.00 10.69
CA ILE A 81 14.32 -12.21 11.09
C ILE A 81 14.30 -10.89 10.30
N LEU A 82 15.43 -10.19 10.25
CA LEU A 82 15.52 -8.94 9.49
C LEU A 82 15.21 -9.16 8.01
N ALA A 83 15.76 -10.23 7.43
CA ALA A 83 15.54 -10.54 6.02
C ALA A 83 14.06 -10.86 5.74
N ALA A 84 13.40 -11.61 6.62
CA ALA A 84 11.99 -11.94 6.47
C ALA A 84 11.11 -10.68 6.54
N ILE A 85 11.41 -9.79 7.49
CA ILE A 85 10.68 -8.53 7.64
C ILE A 85 10.86 -7.65 6.39
N LYS A 86 12.09 -7.52 5.89
CA LYS A 86 12.36 -6.75 4.68
C LYS A 86 11.64 -7.33 3.47
N ASP A 87 11.65 -8.64 3.33
CA ASP A 87 10.92 -9.31 2.25
C ASP A 87 9.43 -9.00 2.32
N ALA A 88 8.83 -9.09 3.51
CA ALA A 88 7.43 -8.77 3.71
C ALA A 88 7.14 -7.30 3.42
N GLN A 89 8.00 -6.38 3.85
CA GLN A 89 7.82 -4.96 3.62
C GLN A 89 7.88 -4.60 2.14
N VAL A 90 8.78 -5.23 1.39
CA VAL A 90 8.85 -5.04 -0.07
C VAL A 90 7.56 -5.53 -0.73
N LYS A 91 7.06 -6.69 -0.32
CA LYS A 91 5.79 -7.22 -0.83
C LYS A 91 4.61 -6.31 -0.46
N GLY A 92 4.63 -5.74 0.73
CA GLY A 92 3.63 -4.76 1.17
C GLY A 92 3.64 -3.50 0.33
N GLN A 93 4.83 -2.96 0.04
CA GLN A 93 4.98 -1.80 -0.84
C GLN A 93 4.50 -2.10 -2.26
N GLN A 94 4.78 -3.29 -2.75
CA GLN A 94 4.31 -3.71 -4.08
C GLN A 94 2.78 -3.77 -4.10
N ARG A 95 2.18 -4.31 -3.05
CA ARG A 95 0.73 -4.35 -2.91
C ARG A 95 0.12 -2.95 -2.90
N MET A 96 0.74 -2.03 -2.17
CA MET A 96 0.32 -0.63 -2.12
C MET A 96 0.39 0.01 -3.51
N SER A 97 1.50 -0.19 -4.23
CA SER A 97 1.66 0.33 -5.59
C SER A 97 0.59 -0.21 -6.54
N ASP A 98 0.29 -1.49 -6.44
CA ASP A 98 -0.73 -2.12 -7.28
C ASP A 98 -2.12 -1.55 -6.99
N GLU A 99 -2.44 -1.33 -5.71
CA GLU A 99 -3.73 -0.74 -5.32
C GLU A 99 -3.84 0.72 -5.78
N MET A 100 -2.76 1.48 -5.69
CA MET A 100 -2.73 2.86 -6.20
C MET A 100 -2.92 2.90 -7.70
N ARG A 101 -2.31 1.97 -8.43
CA ARG A 101 -2.48 1.87 -9.88
C ARG A 101 -3.93 1.57 -10.24
N LYS A 102 -4.55 0.63 -9.54
CA LYS A 102 -5.97 0.30 -9.73
C LYS A 102 -6.86 1.50 -9.49
N MET A 103 -6.58 2.26 -8.44
CA MET A 103 -7.34 3.46 -8.12
C MET A 103 -7.19 4.51 -9.22
N THR A 104 -5.98 4.73 -9.71
CA THR A 104 -5.70 5.65 -10.80
C THR A 104 -6.46 5.25 -12.06
N GLU A 105 -6.44 3.99 -12.41
CA GLU A 105 -7.17 3.45 -13.57
C GLU A 105 -8.67 3.61 -13.40
N SER A 106 -9.21 3.34 -12.21
CA SER A 106 -10.65 3.45 -11.94
C SER A 106 -11.16 4.89 -12.01
N LEU A 107 -10.28 5.88 -11.80
CA LEU A 107 -10.60 7.29 -11.93
C LEU A 107 -10.42 7.82 -13.36
N GLY A 108 -10.00 6.96 -14.28
CA GLY A 108 -9.77 7.35 -15.66
C GLY A 108 -8.50 8.15 -15.88
N LEU A 109 -7.57 8.12 -14.92
CA LEU A 109 -6.30 8.81 -15.03
C LEU A 109 -5.27 7.91 -15.74
N PRO A 110 -4.26 8.50 -16.43
CA PRO A 110 -3.20 7.71 -17.02
C PRO A 110 -2.43 6.89 -15.97
N ALA A 111 -2.11 5.66 -16.30
CA ALA A 111 -1.45 4.75 -15.37
C ALA A 111 -0.04 5.22 -14.96
N ASP A 112 0.60 6.02 -15.80
CA ASP A 112 1.93 6.58 -15.56
C ASP A 112 1.90 7.89 -14.77
N MET A 113 0.71 8.39 -14.43
CA MET A 113 0.56 9.61 -13.66
C MET A 113 0.98 9.38 -12.21
N LYS A 114 1.94 10.16 -11.75
CA LYS A 114 2.35 10.10 -10.36
C LYS A 114 1.41 10.90 -9.48
N LEU A 115 0.80 10.22 -8.53
CA LEU A 115 -0.04 10.87 -7.53
C LEU A 115 0.84 11.40 -6.38
N PRO A 116 0.44 12.50 -5.72
CA PRO A 116 1.26 13.15 -4.68
C PRO A 116 1.16 12.46 -3.31
N PHE A 117 1.30 11.17 -3.28
CA PHE A 117 1.28 10.41 -2.00
C PHE A 117 2.11 9.15 -2.04
#